data_c8800036debc149910b57ab6d59f3740
#
_entry.id   c8800036debc149910b57ab6d59f3740
#
_cell.length_a   1.000
_cell.length_b   1.000
_cell.length_c   1.000
_cell.angle_alpha   90.00
_cell.angle_beta   90.00
_cell.angle_gamma   90.00
#
_symmetry.space_group_name_H-M   'P 1'
#
loop_
_entity.id
_entity.type
_entity.pdbx_description
1 polymer ?
#
loop_
_entity_poly.entity_id
_entity_poly.type
_entity_poly.pdbx_seq_one_letter_code
_entity_poly.pdbx_strand_id
1 'polypeptide(L)'
;MIYSYKTMKSPVGLLKLVTSNNGLAAILWENDDPKRVRLSQLEENINHPTLLETERQLNDYFAGKLKKFSLKLDFAGTEFQKKVWAALVEIPFGETRSYAQIALQIGHPKAVRAVGAANGKNPISIIAPCHRVIGSNGKLTGFAGGLVNKAFLLKMESEEEFLENKKTPRPSINRRKKS
;
A
#
# COMPACT_ATOMS: atom_id res chain seq x y z
N MET A 1 14.02 19.64 6.44
CA MET A 1 12.58 19.41 6.62
C MET A 1 12.37 18.41 7.76
N ILE A 2 11.45 18.70 8.63
CA ILE A 2 11.09 17.83 9.75
C ILE A 2 9.80 17.10 9.39
N TYR A 3 9.81 15.78 9.53
CA TYR A 3 8.61 14.98 9.35
C TYR A 3 7.99 14.64 10.70
N SER A 4 6.69 14.56 10.76
CA SER A 4 5.97 14.10 11.96
C SER A 4 5.57 12.65 11.77
N TYR A 5 5.62 11.86 12.83
CA TYR A 5 5.23 10.45 12.73
C TYR A 5 4.37 9.99 13.90
N LYS A 6 3.70 8.90 13.68
CA LYS A 6 2.92 8.18 14.66
C LYS A 6 2.99 6.69 14.31
N THR A 7 3.01 5.84 15.32
CA THR A 7 2.95 4.40 15.06
C THR A 7 1.53 3.89 15.34
N MET A 8 1.16 2.81 14.66
CA MET A 8 -0.12 2.14 14.89
C MET A 8 0.04 0.63 14.79
N LYS A 9 -0.72 -0.10 15.58
CA LYS A 9 -0.80 -1.55 15.47
C LYS A 9 -1.76 -1.90 14.35
N SER A 10 -1.46 -2.98 13.64
CA SER A 10 -2.30 -3.43 12.52
C SER A 10 -2.21 -4.94 12.36
N PRO A 11 -3.07 -5.54 11.53
CA PRO A 11 -2.97 -6.98 11.22
C PRO A 11 -1.67 -7.38 10.53
N VAL A 12 -0.95 -6.41 9.96
CA VAL A 12 0.34 -6.66 9.31
C VAL A 12 1.52 -6.16 10.14
N GLY A 13 1.31 -5.99 11.44
CA GLY A 13 2.33 -5.54 12.37
C GLY A 13 2.27 -4.06 12.65
N LEU A 14 3.31 -3.57 13.31
CA LEU A 14 3.39 -2.16 13.67
C LEU A 14 3.74 -1.33 12.42
N LEU A 15 2.95 -0.31 12.16
CA LEU A 15 3.19 0.61 11.04
C LEU A 15 3.60 1.96 11.58
N LYS A 16 4.57 2.60 10.92
CA LYS A 16 4.97 3.96 11.22
C LYS A 16 4.42 4.87 10.12
N LEU A 17 3.52 5.77 10.50
CA LEU A 17 2.90 6.72 9.58
C LEU A 17 3.68 8.02 9.66
N VAL A 18 4.09 8.55 8.51
CA VAL A 18 4.93 9.74 8.45
C VAL A 18 4.30 10.77 7.54
N THR A 19 4.22 12.01 8.00
CA THR A 19 3.70 13.12 7.21
C THR A 19 4.71 14.24 7.09
N SER A 20 4.72 14.90 5.93
CA SER A 20 5.39 16.17 5.74
C SER A 20 4.37 17.29 5.93
N ASN A 21 4.79 18.54 5.68
CA ASN A 21 3.85 19.66 5.68
C ASN A 21 2.88 19.61 4.51
N ASN A 22 3.17 18.81 3.49
CA ASN A 22 2.39 18.78 2.26
C ASN A 22 1.49 17.54 2.13
N GLY A 23 1.62 16.59 3.01
CA GLY A 23 0.79 15.38 2.96
C GLY A 23 1.49 14.18 3.52
N LEU A 24 0.83 13.02 3.41
CA LEU A 24 1.39 11.76 3.87
C LEU A 24 2.65 11.44 3.05
N ALA A 25 3.75 11.18 3.74
CA ALA A 25 5.05 10.99 3.11
C ALA A 25 5.52 9.54 3.13
N ALA A 26 5.12 8.76 4.14
CA ALA A 26 5.56 7.36 4.22
C ALA A 26 4.65 6.54 5.12
N ILE A 27 4.58 5.25 4.83
CA ILE A 27 4.10 4.21 5.74
C ILE A 27 5.21 3.17 5.75
N LEU A 28 5.86 3.01 6.91
CA LEU A 28 7.01 2.14 7.06
C LEU A 28 6.62 0.91 7.87
N TRP A 29 7.28 -0.20 7.53
CA TRP A 29 7.04 -1.48 8.18
C TRP A 29 7.87 -1.60 9.46
N GLU A 30 7.48 -2.50 10.34
CA GLU A 30 8.11 -2.68 11.64
C GLU A 30 9.60 -2.96 11.51
N ASN A 31 9.98 -3.81 10.56
CA ASN A 31 11.37 -4.18 10.32
C ASN A 31 11.89 -3.64 8.99
N ASP A 32 11.42 -2.46 8.61
CA ASP A 32 11.80 -1.86 7.35
C ASP A 32 13.29 -1.53 7.32
N ASP A 33 13.92 -1.73 6.15
CA ASP A 33 15.30 -1.33 5.95
C ASP A 33 15.39 0.20 6.00
N PRO A 34 16.14 0.79 6.92
CA PRO A 34 16.24 2.25 7.03
C PRO A 34 16.84 2.91 5.79
N LYS A 35 17.49 2.13 4.92
CA LYS A 35 18.03 2.66 3.67
C LYS A 35 17.02 2.69 2.54
N ARG A 36 15.92 1.98 2.68
CA ARG A 36 14.91 1.87 1.62
C ARG A 36 14.19 3.19 1.41
N VAL A 37 13.74 3.82 2.49
CA VAL A 37 13.10 5.14 2.45
C VAL A 37 13.87 6.04 3.40
N ARG A 38 14.54 7.04 2.84
CA ARG A 38 15.36 7.96 3.64
C ARG A 38 14.58 9.21 3.95
N LEU A 39 14.35 9.41 5.23
CA LEU A 39 13.66 10.58 5.75
C LEU A 39 14.65 11.35 6.62
N SER A 40 14.62 12.67 6.53
CA SER A 40 15.58 13.51 7.22
C SER A 40 15.39 13.43 8.74
N GLN A 41 14.54 14.22 9.30
CA GLN A 41 14.34 14.28 10.73
C GLN A 41 12.90 13.94 11.08
N LEU A 42 12.70 13.00 12.00
CA LEU A 42 11.38 12.57 12.42
C LEU A 42 11.12 13.04 13.84
N GLU A 43 9.94 13.61 14.07
CA GLU A 43 9.45 13.95 15.40
C GLU A 43 8.11 13.29 15.63
N GLU A 44 7.94 12.64 16.77
CA GLU A 44 6.67 12.02 17.08
C GLU A 44 5.60 13.09 17.33
N ASN A 45 4.44 12.91 16.70
CA ASN A 45 3.30 13.78 16.90
C ASN A 45 2.02 12.98 16.77
N ILE A 46 1.59 12.40 17.88
CA ILE A 46 0.43 11.50 17.90
C ILE A 46 -0.89 12.22 17.62
N ASN A 47 -0.88 13.54 17.62
CA ASN A 47 -2.08 14.34 17.42
C ASN A 47 -2.11 15.06 16.07
N HIS A 48 -1.14 14.78 15.19
CA HIS A 48 -1.11 15.44 13.88
C HIS A 48 -2.34 15.02 13.06
N PRO A 49 -3.11 15.98 12.53
CA PRO A 49 -4.37 15.66 11.83
C PRO A 49 -4.21 14.69 10.67
N THR A 50 -3.16 14.82 9.86
CA THR A 50 -2.92 13.92 8.74
C THR A 50 -2.66 12.49 9.23
N LEU A 51 -1.92 12.35 10.33
CA LEU A 51 -1.61 11.03 10.87
C LEU A 51 -2.84 10.37 11.49
N LEU A 52 -3.67 11.16 12.18
CA LEU A 52 -4.91 10.64 12.75
C LEU A 52 -5.88 10.19 11.66
N GLU A 53 -6.00 10.96 10.59
CA GLU A 53 -6.87 10.59 9.48
C GLU A 53 -6.34 9.37 8.74
N THR A 54 -5.03 9.29 8.55
CA THR A 54 -4.40 8.11 7.94
C THR A 54 -4.68 6.86 8.77
N GLU A 55 -4.50 6.95 10.08
CA GLU A 55 -4.77 5.83 10.98
C GLU A 55 -6.23 5.42 10.90
N ARG A 56 -7.15 6.38 10.91
CA ARG A 56 -8.57 6.11 10.81
C ARG A 56 -8.89 5.34 9.51
N GLN A 57 -8.36 5.80 8.39
CA GLN A 57 -8.62 5.17 7.10
C GLN A 57 -7.98 3.77 7.02
N LEU A 58 -6.78 3.61 7.55
CA LEU A 58 -6.16 2.28 7.57
C LEU A 58 -6.95 1.31 8.44
N ASN A 59 -7.45 1.76 9.59
CA ASN A 59 -8.29 0.91 10.42
C ASN A 59 -9.56 0.50 9.69
N ASP A 60 -10.19 1.41 8.97
CA ASP A 60 -11.37 1.09 8.18
C ASP A 60 -11.04 0.12 7.03
N TYR A 61 -9.89 0.30 6.41
CA TYR A 61 -9.40 -0.59 5.37
C TYR A 61 -9.22 -2.02 5.89
N PHE A 62 -8.53 -2.16 7.02
CA PHE A 62 -8.32 -3.48 7.62
C PHE A 62 -9.62 -4.09 8.17
N ALA A 63 -10.58 -3.26 8.52
CA ALA A 63 -11.89 -3.73 8.98
C ALA A 63 -12.81 -4.10 7.82
N GLY A 64 -12.36 -3.93 6.58
CA GLY A 64 -13.16 -4.22 5.40
C GLY A 64 -14.22 -3.17 5.09
N LYS A 65 -14.04 -1.95 5.59
CA LYS A 65 -15.02 -0.87 5.42
C LYS A 65 -14.58 0.19 4.41
N LEU A 66 -13.32 0.18 4.00
CA LEU A 66 -12.76 1.16 3.09
C LEU A 66 -12.00 0.47 1.99
N LYS A 67 -12.32 0.77 0.74
CA LYS A 67 -11.62 0.22 -0.42
C LYS A 67 -10.71 1.25 -1.09
N LYS A 68 -10.98 2.53 -0.91
CA LYS A 68 -10.21 3.59 -1.55
C LYS A 68 -9.86 4.66 -0.53
N PHE A 69 -8.58 4.99 -0.46
CA PHE A 69 -8.09 6.03 0.44
C PHE A 69 -8.31 7.41 -0.16
N SER A 70 -8.60 8.39 0.70
CA SER A 70 -8.74 9.79 0.31
C SER A 70 -7.79 10.62 1.16
N LEU A 71 -6.51 10.55 0.82
CA LEU A 71 -5.44 11.23 1.53
C LEU A 71 -4.57 11.97 0.52
N LYS A 72 -4.09 13.14 0.93
CA LYS A 72 -3.11 13.84 0.13
C LYS A 72 -1.75 13.18 0.33
N LEU A 73 -1.11 12.78 -0.77
CA LEU A 73 0.17 12.09 -0.73
C LEU A 73 1.28 13.03 -1.14
N ASP A 74 2.42 12.93 -0.46
CA ASP A 74 3.60 13.73 -0.76
C ASP A 74 4.76 12.77 -1.06
N PHE A 75 4.85 12.33 -2.31
CA PHE A 75 5.92 11.45 -2.77
C PHE A 75 7.21 12.23 -2.96
N ALA A 76 8.29 11.73 -2.38
CA ALA A 76 9.64 12.24 -2.64
C ALA A 76 10.44 11.18 -3.39
N GLY A 77 10.87 11.51 -4.59
CA GLY A 77 11.62 10.58 -5.43
C GLY A 77 11.91 11.18 -6.79
N THR A 78 12.51 10.36 -7.66
CA THR A 78 12.78 10.78 -9.04
C THR A 78 11.47 10.88 -9.84
N GLU A 79 11.53 11.52 -10.98
CA GLU A 79 10.36 11.64 -11.85
C GLU A 79 9.87 10.25 -12.29
N PHE A 80 10.78 9.35 -12.59
CA PHE A 80 10.41 7.98 -12.97
C PHE A 80 9.72 7.26 -11.81
N GLN A 81 10.30 7.35 -10.61
CA GLN A 81 9.71 6.72 -9.42
C GLN A 81 8.30 7.27 -9.18
N LYS A 82 8.13 8.57 -9.27
CA LYS A 82 6.82 9.19 -9.06
C LYS A 82 5.79 8.71 -10.08
N LYS A 83 6.20 8.49 -11.34
CA LYS A 83 5.30 7.92 -12.36
C LYS A 83 4.87 6.51 -11.97
N VAL A 84 5.80 5.70 -11.51
CA VAL A 84 5.48 4.34 -11.07
C VAL A 84 4.51 4.39 -9.89
N TRP A 85 4.81 5.19 -8.88
CA TRP A 85 3.96 5.25 -7.70
C TRP A 85 2.57 5.82 -8.00
N ALA A 86 2.46 6.77 -8.91
CA ALA A 86 1.16 7.26 -9.37
C ALA A 86 0.35 6.16 -10.05
N ALA A 87 1.02 5.32 -10.85
CA ALA A 87 0.36 4.18 -11.48
C ALA A 87 -0.11 3.16 -10.45
N LEU A 88 0.66 2.95 -9.38
CA LEU A 88 0.24 2.05 -8.29
C LEU A 88 -1.06 2.52 -7.66
N VAL A 89 -1.18 3.83 -7.41
CA VAL A 89 -2.37 4.39 -6.78
C VAL A 89 -3.63 4.12 -7.61
N GLU A 90 -3.47 3.94 -8.93
CA GLU A 90 -4.59 3.68 -9.83
C GLU A 90 -5.03 2.22 -9.88
N ILE A 91 -4.28 1.29 -9.27
CA ILE A 91 -4.68 -0.12 -9.25
C ILE A 91 -5.86 -0.28 -8.31
N PRO A 92 -7.04 -0.70 -8.80
CA PRO A 92 -8.22 -0.81 -7.95
C PRO A 92 -8.07 -1.89 -6.88
N PHE A 93 -8.81 -1.70 -5.81
CA PHE A 93 -8.94 -2.70 -4.76
C PHE A 93 -9.39 -4.03 -5.38
N GLY A 94 -8.73 -5.11 -5.00
CA GLY A 94 -9.07 -6.45 -5.49
C GLY A 94 -8.48 -6.81 -6.84
N GLU A 95 -7.69 -5.92 -7.44
CA GLU A 95 -7.04 -6.19 -8.72
C GLU A 95 -5.52 -6.22 -8.56
N THR A 96 -4.86 -6.86 -9.51
CA THR A 96 -3.40 -6.90 -9.56
C THR A 96 -2.92 -6.48 -10.94
N ARG A 97 -1.64 -6.10 -11.00
CA ARG A 97 -0.96 -5.79 -12.26
C ARG A 97 0.41 -6.46 -12.24
N SER A 98 0.90 -6.81 -13.42
CA SER A 98 2.29 -7.24 -13.53
C SER A 98 3.20 -6.03 -13.65
N TYR A 99 4.49 -6.24 -13.40
CA TYR A 99 5.48 -5.17 -13.61
C TYR A 99 5.49 -4.70 -15.07
N ALA A 100 5.31 -5.62 -16.01
CA ALA A 100 5.25 -5.27 -17.43
C ALA A 100 4.03 -4.40 -17.74
N GLN A 101 2.89 -4.67 -17.11
CA GLN A 101 1.69 -3.86 -17.30
C GLN A 101 1.88 -2.43 -16.78
N ILE A 102 2.54 -2.29 -15.63
CA ILE A 102 2.87 -0.97 -15.09
C ILE A 102 3.83 -0.23 -16.03
N ALA A 103 4.86 -0.93 -16.52
CA ALA A 103 5.83 -0.34 -17.45
C ALA A 103 5.14 0.17 -18.71
N LEU A 104 4.22 -0.60 -19.25
CA LEU A 104 3.45 -0.20 -20.43
C LEU A 104 2.57 1.02 -20.12
N GLN A 105 1.90 1.00 -18.98
CA GLN A 105 1.00 2.09 -18.59
C GLN A 105 1.72 3.43 -18.47
N ILE A 106 2.95 3.44 -17.95
CA ILE A 106 3.71 4.69 -17.77
C ILE A 106 4.48 5.10 -19.00
N GLY A 107 4.32 4.36 -20.11
CA GLY A 107 4.96 4.71 -21.37
C GLY A 107 6.42 4.24 -21.51
N HIS A 108 6.85 3.30 -20.69
CA HIS A 108 8.21 2.75 -20.70
C HIS A 108 8.19 1.23 -20.73
N PRO A 109 7.67 0.61 -21.82
CA PRO A 109 7.43 -0.84 -21.84
C PRO A 109 8.70 -1.69 -21.68
N LYS A 110 9.87 -1.11 -21.95
CA LYS A 110 11.13 -1.84 -21.80
C LYS A 110 11.75 -1.68 -20.40
N ALA A 111 11.15 -0.87 -19.54
CA ALA A 111 11.71 -0.54 -18.23
C ALA A 111 11.17 -1.42 -17.11
N VAL A 112 10.90 -2.71 -17.36
CA VAL A 112 10.29 -3.60 -16.39
C VAL A 112 11.12 -3.72 -15.11
N ARG A 113 12.45 -3.83 -15.26
CA ARG A 113 13.34 -3.91 -14.08
C ARG A 113 13.33 -2.63 -13.26
N ALA A 114 13.36 -1.49 -13.94
CA ALA A 114 13.33 -0.19 -13.27
C ALA A 114 12.00 0.01 -12.54
N VAL A 115 10.91 -0.47 -13.14
CA VAL A 115 9.59 -0.45 -12.49
C VAL A 115 9.64 -1.29 -11.21
N GLY A 116 10.24 -2.49 -11.28
CA GLY A 116 10.39 -3.33 -10.09
C GLY A 116 11.19 -2.66 -9.00
N ALA A 117 12.30 -2.00 -9.36
CA ALA A 117 13.13 -1.28 -8.39
C ALA A 117 12.35 -0.12 -7.76
N ALA A 118 11.62 0.66 -8.57
CA ALA A 118 10.80 1.77 -8.08
C ALA A 118 9.67 1.26 -7.17
N ASN A 119 9.06 0.14 -7.53
CA ASN A 119 8.02 -0.48 -6.70
C ASN A 119 8.58 -0.82 -5.31
N GLY A 120 9.79 -1.37 -5.26
CA GLY A 120 10.44 -1.69 -3.98
C GLY A 120 10.81 -0.47 -3.15
N LYS A 121 10.94 0.69 -3.78
CA LYS A 121 11.27 1.95 -3.09
C LYS A 121 10.04 2.78 -2.74
N ASN A 122 8.84 2.28 -3.01
CA ASN A 122 7.60 2.98 -2.70
C ASN A 122 7.57 3.37 -1.21
N PRO A 123 7.52 4.66 -0.88
CA PRO A 123 7.54 5.07 0.53
C PRO A 123 6.19 4.96 1.22
N ILE A 124 5.08 4.94 0.46
CA ILE A 124 3.73 4.98 1.04
C ILE A 124 3.04 3.64 0.80
N SER A 125 3.54 2.59 1.46
CA SER A 125 3.00 1.24 1.31
C SER A 125 1.52 1.19 1.66
N ILE A 126 0.80 0.25 1.09
CA ILE A 126 -0.63 0.00 1.27
C ILE A 126 -1.49 1.03 0.54
N ILE A 127 -1.29 2.31 0.78
CA ILE A 127 -2.08 3.38 0.16
C ILE A 127 -1.67 3.56 -1.31
N ALA A 128 -0.37 3.57 -1.59
CA ALA A 128 0.14 3.34 -2.94
C ALA A 128 0.39 1.82 -3.01
N PRO A 129 -0.52 1.05 -3.59
CA PRO A 129 -0.60 -0.39 -3.30
C PRO A 129 0.42 -1.23 -4.07
N CYS A 130 1.70 -1.09 -3.71
CA CYS A 130 2.76 -1.88 -4.32
C CYS A 130 2.57 -3.38 -4.12
N HIS A 131 1.80 -3.79 -3.12
CA HIS A 131 1.44 -5.20 -2.92
C HIS A 131 0.58 -5.76 -4.05
N ARG A 132 -0.08 -4.91 -4.84
CA ARG A 132 -0.91 -5.32 -5.97
C ARG A 132 -0.11 -5.56 -7.25
N VAL A 133 1.21 -5.41 -7.19
CA VAL A 133 2.08 -5.73 -8.34
C VAL A 133 2.72 -7.08 -8.10
N ILE A 134 2.53 -7.98 -9.06
CA ILE A 134 2.99 -9.36 -8.96
C ILE A 134 3.77 -9.74 -10.22
N GLY A 135 4.48 -10.86 -10.19
CA GLY A 135 5.17 -11.37 -11.36
C GLY A 135 4.19 -11.75 -12.46
N SER A 136 4.63 -11.71 -13.71
CA SER A 136 3.78 -12.03 -14.86
C SER A 136 3.24 -13.45 -14.82
N ASN A 137 3.91 -14.35 -14.09
CA ASN A 137 3.46 -15.73 -13.88
C ASN A 137 2.52 -15.88 -12.67
N GLY A 138 2.08 -14.76 -12.08
CA GLY A 138 1.20 -14.76 -10.92
C GLY A 138 1.91 -15.01 -9.59
N LYS A 139 3.22 -15.18 -9.59
CA LYS A 139 3.96 -15.42 -8.35
C LYS A 139 4.15 -14.14 -7.55
N LEU A 140 4.13 -14.27 -6.23
CA LEU A 140 4.46 -13.16 -5.35
C LEU A 140 5.97 -12.92 -5.40
N THR A 141 6.35 -11.68 -5.61
CA THR A 141 7.74 -11.25 -5.64
C THR A 141 8.07 -10.45 -4.40
N GLY A 142 9.33 -10.04 -4.24
CA GLY A 142 9.80 -9.35 -3.06
C GLY A 142 8.92 -8.17 -2.66
N PHE A 143 8.83 -7.93 -1.37
CA PHE A 143 7.99 -6.89 -0.79
C PHE A 143 8.62 -6.39 0.49
N ALA A 144 8.64 -5.07 0.66
CA ALA A 144 9.27 -4.44 1.83
C ALA A 144 8.67 -4.91 3.15
N GLY A 145 7.37 -5.15 3.17
CA GLY A 145 6.68 -5.66 4.35
C GLY A 145 6.76 -7.18 4.52
N GLY A 146 7.44 -7.89 3.63
CA GLY A 146 7.55 -9.35 3.67
C GLY A 146 6.45 -10.04 2.89
N LEU A 147 6.77 -11.23 2.34
CA LEU A 147 5.81 -11.94 1.50
C LEU A 147 4.56 -12.40 2.26
N VAL A 148 4.69 -12.68 3.55
CA VAL A 148 3.54 -13.05 4.38
C VAL A 148 2.53 -11.91 4.41
N ASN A 149 2.99 -10.68 4.61
CA ASN A 149 2.11 -9.51 4.65
C ASN A 149 1.55 -9.19 3.27
N LYS A 150 2.36 -9.39 2.21
CA LYS A 150 1.87 -9.21 0.85
C LYS A 150 0.72 -10.18 0.56
N ALA A 151 0.90 -11.45 0.89
CA ALA A 151 -0.15 -12.46 0.71
C ALA A 151 -1.39 -12.13 1.52
N PHE A 152 -1.21 -11.66 2.76
CA PHE A 152 -2.33 -11.27 3.62
C PHE A 152 -3.16 -10.17 2.98
N LEU A 153 -2.50 -9.10 2.50
CA LEU A 153 -3.20 -7.97 1.90
C LEU A 153 -3.95 -8.38 0.64
N LEU A 154 -3.31 -9.17 -0.23
CA LEU A 154 -3.95 -9.63 -1.45
C LEU A 154 -5.16 -10.50 -1.16
N LYS A 155 -5.04 -11.41 -0.20
CA LYS A 155 -6.14 -12.28 0.18
C LYS A 155 -7.30 -11.48 0.76
N MET A 156 -7.01 -10.54 1.64
CA MET A 156 -8.02 -9.69 2.24
C MET A 156 -8.79 -8.92 1.16
N GLU A 157 -8.07 -8.39 0.18
CA GLU A 157 -8.68 -7.60 -0.90
C GLU A 157 -9.47 -8.47 -1.87
N SER A 158 -9.13 -9.74 -2.01
CA SER A 158 -9.85 -10.64 -2.91
C SER A 158 -11.14 -11.19 -2.30
N GLU A 159 -11.36 -11.00 -1.00
CA GLU A 159 -12.54 -11.49 -0.29
C GLU A 159 -13.62 -10.42 -0.19
N GLU A 160 -14.08 -9.89 -1.34
CA GLU A 160 -15.10 -8.84 -1.34
C GLU A 160 -16.38 -9.28 -0.64
N GLU A 161 -16.78 -10.52 -0.79
CA GLU A 161 -17.98 -11.04 -0.13
C GLU A 161 -17.85 -11.00 1.39
N PHE A 162 -16.64 -10.91 1.92
CA PHE A 162 -16.43 -10.72 3.34
C PHE A 162 -17.03 -9.41 3.83
N LEU A 163 -16.90 -8.35 3.05
CA LEU A 163 -17.51 -7.05 3.35
C LEU A 163 -19.03 -7.13 3.34
N GLU A 164 -19.58 -7.81 2.36
CA GLU A 164 -21.02 -7.99 2.26
C GLU A 164 -21.56 -8.82 3.42
N ASN A 165 -20.81 -9.84 3.82
CA ASN A 165 -21.20 -10.66 4.96
C ASN A 165 -21.25 -9.88 6.25
N LYS A 166 -20.44 -8.85 6.40
CA LYS A 166 -20.49 -7.96 7.55
C LYS A 166 -21.73 -7.07 7.55
N LYS A 167 -22.23 -6.74 6.36
CA LYS A 167 -23.42 -5.90 6.20
C LYS A 167 -24.68 -6.73 6.22
N THR A 168 -24.64 -7.88 5.55
CA THR A 168 -25.80 -8.72 5.33
C THR A 168 -25.33 -10.16 5.38
N PRO A 169 -25.54 -10.86 6.49
CA PRO A 169 -25.16 -12.27 6.58
C PRO A 169 -25.74 -13.06 5.44
N ARG A 170 -24.96 -13.92 4.84
CA ARG A 170 -25.39 -14.72 3.73
C ARG A 170 -25.32 -16.19 4.04
N PRO A 171 -26.40 -16.92 3.88
CA PRO A 171 -26.40 -18.36 4.04
C PRO A 171 -25.81 -18.96 2.79
N SER A 172 -24.55 -19.00 2.61
CA SER A 172 -24.09 -19.40 1.30
C SER A 172 -22.93 -20.37 1.27
N ILE A 173 -23.26 -21.61 1.23
CA ILE A 173 -22.32 -22.66 0.90
C ILE A 173 -21.79 -22.48 -0.53
N ASN A 174 -22.63 -22.02 -1.43
CA ASN A 174 -22.27 -21.87 -2.84
C ASN A 174 -21.14 -20.89 -3.08
N ARG A 175 -21.05 -19.86 -2.28
CA ARG A 175 -20.00 -18.87 -2.46
C ARG A 175 -18.63 -19.40 -2.11
N ARG A 176 -18.57 -20.31 -1.13
CA ARG A 176 -17.29 -20.86 -0.70
C ARG A 176 -16.66 -21.72 -1.77
N LYS A 177 -17.47 -22.29 -2.63
CA LYS A 177 -16.97 -23.11 -3.72
C LYS A 177 -16.23 -22.33 -4.77
N LYS A 178 -16.37 -21.02 -4.77
CA LYS A 178 -15.72 -20.15 -5.74
C LYS A 178 -14.31 -19.73 -5.33
N SER A 179 -13.96 -19.89 -4.09
CA SER A 179 -12.65 -19.49 -3.58
C SER A 179 -11.57 -20.48 -3.92
#